data_5499b6e1899bdf2cb7741d9246eaa750
#
_entry.id   5499b6e1899bdf2cb7741d9246eaa750
#
_cell.length_a   1.000
_cell.length_b   1.000
_cell.length_c   1.000
_cell.angle_alpha   90.00
_cell.angle_beta   90.00
_cell.angle_gamma   90.00
#
_symmetry.space_group_name_H-M   'P 1'
#
loop_
_entity.id
_entity.type
_entity.pdbx_description
1 polymer ?
#
loop_
_entity_poly.entity_id
_entity_poly.type
_entity_poly.pdbx_seq_one_letter_code
_entity_poly.pdbx_strand_id
1 'polypeptide(L)'
;MKVRHLIPAVFVLLGCSEPMPRDLDSLVQEGEGALFVDPETNSPHSGPVFIVADDDSTRIVFRAVLRDGEFHGPFTDYDPESFRDRPSLGVYQEGEYRNGLKEGPYAYFYSSGVILGQASYKSGLRDGSYTSWYESGEPRSEWAYSNGERNGPYVFYHEDGRLWQKGVMSDGERCGEWLEDDATLTYAPCPSGSH
;
A
#
# COMPACT_ATOMS: atom_id res chain seq x y z
N MET A 1 50.45 -24.49 6.98
CA MET A 1 50.59 -23.03 7.04
C MET A 1 49.31 -22.40 6.48
N LYS A 2 48.45 -21.88 7.37
CA LYS A 2 47.21 -21.19 6.97
C LYS A 2 47.49 -19.68 7.02
N VAL A 3 47.48 -19.05 5.86
CA VAL A 3 47.60 -17.60 5.73
C VAL A 3 46.24 -16.99 6.04
N ARG A 4 46.14 -16.28 7.17
CA ARG A 4 45.01 -15.45 7.53
C ARG A 4 45.16 -14.12 6.79
N HIS A 5 44.27 -13.80 5.85
CA HIS A 5 44.14 -12.47 5.31
C HIS A 5 43.34 -11.63 6.31
N LEU A 6 44.04 -10.70 6.94
CA LEU A 6 43.43 -9.60 7.68
C LEU A 6 42.91 -8.58 6.65
N ILE A 7 41.61 -8.40 6.60
CA ILE A 7 40.96 -7.26 5.92
C ILE A 7 41.08 -6.07 6.91
N PRO A 8 41.66 -4.94 6.52
CA PRO A 8 41.67 -3.77 7.38
C PRO A 8 40.26 -3.18 7.43
N ALA A 9 39.71 -3.09 8.64
CA ALA A 9 38.50 -2.32 8.91
C ALA A 9 38.82 -0.84 8.68
N VAL A 10 38.29 -0.28 7.60
CA VAL A 10 38.24 1.18 7.42
C VAL A 10 37.09 1.70 8.28
N PHE A 11 37.44 2.19 9.46
CA PHE A 11 36.53 3.01 10.26
C PHE A 11 36.39 4.37 9.58
N VAL A 12 35.29 4.59 8.89
CA VAL A 12 34.83 5.94 8.57
C VAL A 12 33.92 6.37 9.72
N LEU A 13 34.52 7.10 10.65
CA LEU A 13 33.80 7.91 11.62
C LEU A 13 33.26 9.14 10.91
N LEU A 14 31.94 9.20 10.74
CA LEU A 14 31.17 10.46 10.75
C LEU A 14 29.69 10.09 10.96
N GLY A 15 29.31 10.03 12.13
CA GLY A 15 28.27 10.47 12.98
C GLY A 15 26.92 10.86 12.35
N CYS A 16 26.14 9.88 11.96
CA CYS A 16 24.71 9.76 12.25
C CYS A 16 24.46 8.24 12.26
N SER A 17 24.48 7.64 13.43
CA SER A 17 24.00 6.26 13.54
C SER A 17 22.52 6.32 13.20
N GLU A 18 22.15 5.72 12.06
CA GLU A 18 20.73 5.49 11.82
C GLU A 18 20.18 4.73 13.03
N PRO A 19 19.01 5.14 13.54
CA PRO A 19 18.41 4.45 14.67
C PRO A 19 18.22 2.97 14.31
N MET A 20 18.58 2.09 15.25
CA MET A 20 18.39 0.65 15.06
C MET A 20 16.90 0.34 14.84
N PRO A 21 16.56 -0.56 13.90
CA PRO A 21 15.18 -0.99 13.71
C PRO A 21 14.61 -1.54 15.03
N ARG A 22 13.37 -1.16 15.36
CA ARG A 22 12.69 -1.56 16.58
C ARG A 22 11.46 -2.38 16.27
N ASP A 23 11.17 -3.37 17.12
CA ASP A 23 9.92 -4.10 17.05
C ASP A 23 8.76 -3.16 17.39
N LEU A 24 7.78 -3.03 16.49
CA LEU A 24 6.63 -2.14 16.65
C LEU A 24 5.77 -2.54 17.86
N ASP A 25 5.67 -3.85 18.14
CA ASP A 25 4.91 -4.38 19.28
C ASP A 25 5.56 -4.04 20.63
N SER A 26 6.84 -3.62 20.63
CA SER A 26 7.53 -3.12 21.82
C SER A 26 7.16 -1.68 22.17
N LEU A 27 6.48 -0.97 21.29
CA LEU A 27 6.04 0.41 21.49
C LEU A 27 4.62 0.45 22.02
N VAL A 28 4.27 1.50 22.76
CA VAL A 28 2.91 1.72 23.28
C VAL A 28 2.21 2.77 22.40
N GLN A 29 0.94 2.54 22.06
CA GLN A 29 0.12 3.56 21.41
C GLN A 29 -0.56 4.44 22.46
N GLU A 30 -0.35 5.75 22.38
CA GLU A 30 -0.94 6.73 23.28
C GLU A 30 -1.81 7.76 22.54
N GLY A 31 -2.98 8.07 23.14
CA GLY A 31 -3.89 9.12 22.70
C GLY A 31 -4.80 8.76 21.52
N GLU A 32 -5.73 9.66 21.20
CA GLU A 32 -6.66 9.51 20.06
C GLU A 32 -5.97 9.57 18.69
N GLY A 33 -4.73 10.07 18.62
CA GLY A 33 -3.88 10.09 17.42
C GLY A 33 -2.98 8.85 17.30
N ALA A 34 -3.05 7.91 18.24
CA ALA A 34 -2.29 6.66 18.27
C ALA A 34 -0.79 6.84 17.98
N LEU A 35 -0.13 7.76 18.70
CA LEU A 35 1.31 7.92 18.62
C LEU A 35 2.03 6.70 19.20
N PHE A 36 3.02 6.19 18.48
CA PHE A 36 3.90 5.13 18.99
C PHE A 36 4.97 5.72 19.89
N VAL A 37 4.90 5.40 21.17
CA VAL A 37 5.75 5.92 22.24
C VAL A 37 6.66 4.81 22.77
N ASP A 38 7.91 5.13 23.00
CA ASP A 38 8.85 4.25 23.66
C ASP A 38 8.52 4.18 25.17
N PRO A 39 8.14 3.00 25.71
CA PRO A 39 7.71 2.88 27.12
C PRO A 39 8.83 3.17 28.13
N GLU A 40 10.10 3.08 27.72
CA GLU A 40 11.24 3.34 28.62
C GLU A 40 11.53 4.84 28.78
N THR A 41 11.37 5.58 27.67
CA THR A 41 11.69 7.03 27.63
C THR A 41 10.45 7.91 27.69
N ASN A 42 9.27 7.34 27.50
CA ASN A 42 7.98 8.03 27.38
C ASN A 42 8.02 9.13 26.31
N SER A 43 8.74 8.88 25.21
CA SER A 43 8.89 9.82 24.11
C SER A 43 8.41 9.20 22.79
N PRO A 44 7.82 9.98 21.86
CA PRO A 44 7.46 9.51 20.55
C PRO A 44 8.65 8.90 19.82
N HIS A 45 8.48 7.69 19.26
CA HIS A 45 9.55 7.00 18.56
C HIS A 45 9.79 7.61 17.17
N SER A 46 11.06 7.73 16.79
CA SER A 46 11.47 8.07 15.40
C SER A 46 12.52 7.09 14.93
N GLY A 47 12.29 6.48 13.76
CA GLY A 47 13.18 5.50 13.16
C GLY A 47 12.45 4.34 12.51
N PRO A 48 13.21 3.38 11.95
CA PRO A 48 12.64 2.19 11.34
C PRO A 48 12.04 1.26 12.39
N VAL A 49 10.88 0.67 12.04
CA VAL A 49 10.16 -0.30 12.86
C VAL A 49 9.79 -1.53 12.02
N PHE A 50 9.54 -2.65 12.70
CA PHE A 50 9.12 -3.90 12.07
C PHE A 50 8.15 -4.67 12.97
N ILE A 51 7.43 -5.63 12.38
CA ILE A 51 6.68 -6.67 13.09
C ILE A 51 7.20 -8.01 12.60
N VAL A 52 7.34 -8.96 13.52
CA VAL A 52 7.65 -10.35 13.21
C VAL A 52 6.37 -11.20 13.25
N ALA A 53 6.38 -12.33 12.54
CA ALA A 53 5.26 -13.25 12.58
C ALA A 53 5.17 -13.96 13.93
N ASP A 54 3.95 -14.22 14.42
CA ASP A 54 3.70 -14.91 15.69
C ASP A 54 4.27 -16.32 15.74
N ASP A 55 4.31 -17.00 14.59
CA ASP A 55 4.79 -18.38 14.43
C ASP A 55 6.29 -18.49 14.18
N ASP A 56 6.95 -17.39 13.78
CA ASP A 56 8.38 -17.34 13.47
C ASP A 56 8.95 -15.94 13.71
N SER A 57 9.61 -15.75 14.85
CA SER A 57 10.23 -14.48 15.24
C SER A 57 11.39 -14.02 14.35
N THR A 58 11.80 -14.83 13.37
CA THR A 58 12.82 -14.44 12.37
C THR A 58 12.20 -13.90 11.08
N ARG A 59 10.90 -14.13 10.87
CA ARG A 59 10.17 -13.72 9.67
C ARG A 59 9.51 -12.35 9.89
N ILE A 60 10.05 -11.32 9.28
CA ILE A 60 9.44 -9.99 9.32
C ILE A 60 8.23 -9.96 8.37
N VAL A 61 7.08 -9.56 8.90
CA VAL A 61 5.80 -9.44 8.16
C VAL A 61 5.43 -8.01 7.84
N PHE A 62 6.01 -7.04 8.55
CA PHE A 62 5.78 -5.62 8.30
C PHE A 62 7.07 -4.82 8.53
N ARG A 63 7.30 -3.79 7.71
CA ARG A 63 8.35 -2.79 7.90
C ARG A 63 7.81 -1.41 7.60
N ALA A 64 8.19 -0.44 8.42
CA ALA A 64 7.83 0.96 8.22
C ALA A 64 8.87 1.88 8.86
N VAL A 65 8.64 3.17 8.75
CA VAL A 65 9.40 4.22 9.44
C VAL A 65 8.42 5.04 10.25
N LEU A 66 8.80 5.39 11.47
CA LEU A 66 8.10 6.36 12.31
C LEU A 66 8.88 7.67 12.35
N ARG A 67 8.15 8.78 12.46
CA ARG A 67 8.65 10.11 12.80
C ARG A 67 7.73 10.70 13.86
N ASP A 68 8.30 11.05 14.98
CA ASP A 68 7.56 11.63 16.12
C ASP A 68 6.33 10.78 16.51
N GLY A 69 6.48 9.45 16.48
CA GLY A 69 5.44 8.49 16.82
C GLY A 69 4.42 8.18 15.72
N GLU A 70 4.51 8.81 14.55
CA GLU A 70 3.61 8.58 13.42
C GLU A 70 4.30 7.86 12.27
N PHE A 71 3.57 7.05 11.52
CA PHE A 71 4.08 6.48 10.27
C PHE A 71 4.48 7.57 9.28
N HIS A 72 5.73 7.50 8.78
CA HIS A 72 6.28 8.49 7.85
C HIS A 72 7.35 7.87 6.95
N GLY A 73 7.19 7.99 5.63
CA GLY A 73 8.09 7.38 4.66
C GLY A 73 7.63 5.99 4.22
N PRO A 74 8.52 5.19 3.64
CA PRO A 74 8.16 3.92 3.02
C PRO A 74 7.73 2.87 4.04
N PHE A 75 6.83 2.01 3.60
CA PHE A 75 6.48 0.79 4.32
C PHE A 75 6.36 -0.39 3.33
N THR A 76 6.50 -1.59 3.87
CA THR A 76 6.19 -2.85 3.20
C THR A 76 5.45 -3.75 4.18
N ASP A 77 4.33 -4.27 3.75
CA ASP A 77 3.50 -5.21 4.49
C ASP A 77 3.50 -6.55 3.73
N TYR A 78 4.05 -7.58 4.37
CA TYR A 78 4.19 -8.94 3.82
C TYR A 78 3.14 -9.89 4.37
N ASP A 79 2.28 -9.43 5.31
CA ASP A 79 1.30 -10.29 5.95
C ASP A 79 0.02 -10.40 5.10
N PRO A 80 -0.28 -11.59 4.55
CA PRO A 80 -1.52 -11.81 3.83
C PRO A 80 -2.77 -11.71 4.73
N GLU A 81 -2.63 -11.82 6.07
CA GLU A 81 -3.75 -11.69 7.01
C GLU A 81 -4.10 -10.24 7.34
N SER A 82 -3.20 -9.29 7.10
CA SER A 82 -3.50 -7.86 7.25
C SER A 82 -4.65 -7.39 6.34
N PHE A 83 -4.96 -8.17 5.29
CA PHE A 83 -6.15 -8.03 4.46
C PHE A 83 -7.29 -8.93 4.92
N ARG A 84 -7.76 -8.76 6.16
CA ARG A 84 -8.84 -9.57 6.77
C ARG A 84 -10.10 -9.72 5.91
N ASP A 85 -10.35 -8.80 4.99
CA ASP A 85 -11.49 -8.85 4.10
C ASP A 85 -11.28 -9.76 2.87
N ARG A 86 -10.04 -10.23 2.61
CA ARG A 86 -9.71 -11.13 1.49
C ARG A 86 -8.52 -12.05 1.80
N PRO A 87 -8.63 -12.95 2.78
CA PRO A 87 -7.51 -13.79 3.24
C PRO A 87 -6.97 -14.78 2.19
N SER A 88 -7.69 -15.00 1.09
CA SER A 88 -7.34 -15.99 0.08
C SER A 88 -6.34 -15.53 -0.99
N LEU A 89 -5.93 -14.27 -1.00
CA LEU A 89 -5.11 -13.72 -2.09
C LEU A 89 -3.60 -13.68 -1.79
N GLY A 90 -3.17 -13.86 -0.52
CA GLY A 90 -1.74 -13.81 -0.15
C GLY A 90 -1.06 -12.55 -0.67
N VAL A 91 -1.76 -11.42 -0.56
CA VAL A 91 -1.32 -10.14 -1.12
C VAL A 91 -0.39 -9.44 -0.16
N TYR A 92 0.75 -8.97 -0.61
CA TYR A 92 1.55 -7.98 0.11
C TYR A 92 1.43 -6.60 -0.56
N GLN A 93 1.74 -5.55 0.19
CA GLN A 93 1.63 -4.18 -0.29
C GLN A 93 2.83 -3.34 0.10
N GLU A 94 3.09 -2.31 -0.69
CA GLU A 94 4.09 -1.30 -0.43
C GLU A 94 3.58 0.09 -0.80
N GLY A 95 4.13 1.11 -0.16
CA GLY A 95 3.74 2.49 -0.39
C GLY A 95 4.45 3.43 0.58
N GLU A 96 3.86 4.60 0.77
CA GLU A 96 4.40 5.60 1.68
C GLU A 96 3.32 6.14 2.62
N TYR A 97 3.78 6.53 3.82
CA TYR A 97 3.00 7.32 4.76
C TYR A 97 3.59 8.73 4.90
N ARG A 98 2.73 9.70 5.16
CA ARG A 98 3.11 11.04 5.57
C ARG A 98 2.24 11.46 6.75
N ASN A 99 2.87 11.66 7.92
CA ASN A 99 2.18 12.04 9.15
C ASN A 99 0.98 11.12 9.44
N GLY A 100 1.22 9.81 9.52
CA GLY A 100 0.24 8.78 9.78
C GLY A 100 -0.73 8.45 8.66
N LEU A 101 -0.76 9.22 7.57
CA LEU A 101 -1.70 9.04 6.46
C LEU A 101 -1.01 8.46 5.23
N LYS A 102 -1.71 7.60 4.49
CA LYS A 102 -1.26 7.08 3.19
C LYS A 102 -1.09 8.23 2.21
N GLU A 103 0.06 8.26 1.49
CA GLU A 103 0.39 9.31 0.54
C GLU A 103 1.14 8.76 -0.66
N GLY A 104 0.85 9.28 -1.88
CA GLY A 104 1.56 8.90 -3.09
C GLY A 104 1.19 7.52 -3.64
N PRO A 105 2.09 6.90 -4.42
CA PRO A 105 1.84 5.63 -5.08
C PRO A 105 1.84 4.45 -4.10
N TYR A 106 0.93 3.50 -4.35
CA TYR A 106 0.79 2.23 -3.66
C TYR A 106 0.80 1.10 -4.67
N ALA A 107 1.49 0.02 -4.34
CA ALA A 107 1.47 -1.21 -5.10
C ALA A 107 0.96 -2.37 -4.25
N TYR A 108 0.20 -3.26 -4.87
CA TYR A 108 -0.36 -4.49 -4.30
C TYR A 108 0.13 -5.65 -5.15
N PHE A 109 0.46 -6.78 -4.53
CA PHE A 109 1.05 -7.92 -5.21
C PHE A 109 0.33 -9.20 -4.83
N TYR A 110 0.27 -10.15 -5.74
CA TYR A 110 -0.08 -11.53 -5.47
C TYR A 110 1.02 -12.22 -4.64
N SER A 111 0.70 -13.33 -4.00
CA SER A 111 1.69 -14.15 -3.27
C SER A 111 2.82 -14.68 -4.18
N SER A 112 2.57 -14.78 -5.47
CA SER A 112 3.57 -15.10 -6.49
C SER A 112 4.58 -13.98 -6.77
N GLY A 113 4.35 -12.76 -6.21
CA GLY A 113 5.13 -11.57 -6.49
C GLY A 113 4.73 -10.81 -7.74
N VAL A 114 3.76 -11.30 -8.49
CA VAL A 114 3.17 -10.57 -9.63
C VAL A 114 2.36 -9.40 -9.11
N ILE A 115 2.44 -8.24 -9.80
CA ILE A 115 1.66 -7.06 -9.44
C ILE A 115 0.17 -7.33 -9.60
N LEU A 116 -0.61 -7.10 -8.52
CA LEU A 116 -2.06 -7.18 -8.53
C LEU A 116 -2.69 -5.85 -8.91
N GLY A 117 -2.14 -4.75 -8.42
CA GLY A 117 -2.69 -3.43 -8.67
C GLY A 117 -1.80 -2.29 -8.19
N GLN A 118 -2.07 -1.12 -8.73
CA GLN A 118 -1.48 0.15 -8.33
C GLN A 118 -2.57 1.16 -8.04
N ALA A 119 -2.36 1.98 -7.02
CA ALA A 119 -3.27 3.06 -6.62
C ALA A 119 -2.47 4.31 -6.26
N SER A 120 -3.13 5.46 -6.24
CA SER A 120 -2.57 6.67 -5.65
C SER A 120 -3.38 7.08 -4.44
N TYR A 121 -2.69 7.61 -3.42
CA TYR A 121 -3.30 8.13 -2.21
C TYR A 121 -2.90 9.59 -1.98
N LYS A 122 -3.81 10.35 -1.41
CA LYS A 122 -3.60 11.72 -0.98
C LYS A 122 -4.30 11.91 0.36
N SER A 123 -3.52 12.28 1.39
CA SER A 123 -4.03 12.49 2.75
C SER A 123 -4.90 11.34 3.26
N GLY A 124 -4.49 10.09 3.03
CA GLY A 124 -5.18 8.88 3.47
C GLY A 124 -6.30 8.36 2.57
N LEU A 125 -6.78 9.16 1.63
CA LEU A 125 -7.84 8.79 0.69
C LEU A 125 -7.26 8.36 -0.66
N ARG A 126 -7.93 7.42 -1.34
CA ARG A 126 -7.61 7.12 -2.74
C ARG A 126 -7.90 8.35 -3.60
N ASP A 127 -6.90 8.79 -4.36
CA ASP A 127 -7.00 9.96 -5.24
C ASP A 127 -6.09 9.76 -6.45
N GLY A 128 -6.64 9.79 -7.66
CA GLY A 128 -5.95 9.49 -8.90
C GLY A 128 -6.29 8.12 -9.47
N SER A 129 -5.43 7.60 -10.34
CA SER A 129 -5.64 6.35 -11.07
C SER A 129 -5.52 5.11 -10.18
N TYR A 130 -6.31 4.10 -10.53
CA TYR A 130 -6.15 2.74 -10.10
C TYR A 130 -6.08 1.83 -11.33
N THR A 131 -5.08 0.96 -11.36
CA THR A 131 -4.95 -0.09 -12.38
C THR A 131 -4.74 -1.42 -11.69
N SER A 132 -5.34 -2.48 -12.21
CA SER A 132 -5.09 -3.84 -11.71
C SER A 132 -4.86 -4.84 -12.84
N TRP A 133 -4.21 -5.93 -12.49
CA TRP A 133 -3.87 -7.03 -13.39
C TRP A 133 -4.34 -8.35 -12.80
N TYR A 134 -4.57 -9.32 -13.66
CA TYR A 134 -4.70 -10.73 -13.29
C TYR A 134 -3.33 -11.30 -12.89
N GLU A 135 -3.32 -12.42 -12.20
CA GLU A 135 -2.07 -13.09 -11.84
C GLU A 135 -1.28 -13.60 -13.07
N SER A 136 -1.96 -13.80 -14.19
CA SER A 136 -1.37 -14.05 -15.51
C SER A 136 -0.56 -12.86 -16.06
N GLY A 137 -0.74 -11.65 -15.47
CA GLY A 137 -0.15 -10.39 -15.92
C GLY A 137 -1.01 -9.62 -16.92
N GLU A 138 -2.12 -10.19 -17.39
CA GLU A 138 -3.05 -9.51 -18.28
C GLU A 138 -3.80 -8.37 -17.55
N PRO A 139 -4.08 -7.24 -18.22
CA PRO A 139 -4.85 -6.15 -17.65
C PRO A 139 -6.22 -6.63 -17.16
N ARG A 140 -6.60 -6.21 -15.95
CA ARG A 140 -7.88 -6.56 -15.36
C ARG A 140 -8.83 -5.36 -15.32
N SER A 141 -8.35 -4.22 -14.81
CA SER A 141 -9.23 -3.07 -14.64
C SER A 141 -8.48 -1.76 -14.51
N GLU A 142 -9.14 -0.68 -14.95
CA GLU A 142 -8.66 0.68 -14.82
C GLU A 142 -9.82 1.58 -14.42
N TRP A 143 -9.60 2.44 -13.43
CA TRP A 143 -10.54 3.51 -13.05
C TRP A 143 -9.82 4.63 -12.31
N ALA A 144 -10.54 5.69 -11.99
CA ALA A 144 -10.03 6.79 -11.19
C ALA A 144 -10.80 6.95 -9.88
N TYR A 145 -10.09 7.53 -8.90
CA TYR A 145 -10.65 7.97 -7.63
C TYR A 145 -10.47 9.48 -7.48
N SER A 146 -11.44 10.12 -6.84
CA SER A 146 -11.35 11.49 -6.34
C SER A 146 -11.85 11.49 -4.91
N ASN A 147 -10.99 11.92 -3.96
CA ASN A 147 -11.32 11.99 -2.54
C ASN A 147 -11.90 10.67 -1.95
N GLY A 148 -11.43 9.52 -2.39
CA GLY A 148 -11.84 8.20 -1.92
C GLY A 148 -12.98 7.56 -2.69
N GLU A 149 -13.69 8.28 -3.53
CA GLU A 149 -14.80 7.80 -4.34
C GLU A 149 -14.38 7.55 -5.80
N ARG A 150 -14.98 6.55 -6.45
CA ARG A 150 -14.73 6.30 -7.88
C ARG A 150 -15.33 7.43 -8.68
N ASN A 151 -14.50 8.10 -9.49
CA ASN A 151 -14.90 9.25 -10.29
C ASN A 151 -14.10 9.25 -11.60
N GLY A 152 -14.79 9.28 -12.75
CA GLY A 152 -14.18 9.27 -14.06
C GLY A 152 -14.35 7.93 -14.80
N PRO A 153 -13.52 7.69 -15.83
CA PRO A 153 -13.59 6.50 -16.66
C PRO A 153 -13.41 5.22 -15.86
N TYR A 154 -14.13 4.18 -16.25
CA TYR A 154 -14.08 2.84 -15.69
C TYR A 154 -14.00 1.80 -16.80
N VAL A 155 -13.05 0.90 -16.72
CA VAL A 155 -12.88 -0.21 -17.65
C VAL A 155 -12.56 -1.49 -16.87
N PHE A 156 -13.16 -2.60 -17.29
CA PHE A 156 -12.87 -3.93 -16.75
C PHE A 156 -12.81 -4.95 -17.87
N TYR A 157 -11.82 -5.84 -17.83
CA TYR A 157 -11.57 -6.88 -18.83
C TYR A 157 -11.74 -8.26 -18.22
N HIS A 158 -12.13 -9.24 -19.03
CA HIS A 158 -11.96 -10.66 -18.74
C HIS A 158 -10.47 -11.04 -18.82
N GLU A 159 -10.10 -12.17 -18.21
CA GLU A 159 -8.71 -12.64 -18.22
C GLU A 159 -8.20 -13.01 -19.63
N ASP A 160 -9.10 -13.27 -20.58
CA ASP A 160 -8.79 -13.48 -21.99
C ASP A 160 -8.62 -12.15 -22.78
N GLY A 161 -8.64 -11.00 -22.10
CA GLY A 161 -8.47 -9.68 -22.66
C GLY A 161 -9.73 -9.07 -23.29
N ARG A 162 -10.86 -9.80 -23.34
CA ARG A 162 -12.12 -9.22 -23.83
C ARG A 162 -12.64 -8.18 -22.87
N LEU A 163 -13.19 -7.11 -23.42
CA LEU A 163 -13.85 -6.07 -22.63
C LEU A 163 -15.07 -6.67 -21.91
N TRP A 164 -15.13 -6.50 -20.58
CA TRP A 164 -16.28 -6.91 -19.79
C TRP A 164 -17.19 -5.71 -19.49
N GLN A 165 -16.63 -4.63 -18.92
CA GLN A 165 -17.41 -3.45 -18.56
C GLN A 165 -16.65 -2.18 -18.93
N LYS A 166 -17.36 -1.17 -19.41
CA LYS A 166 -16.83 0.18 -19.68
C LYS A 166 -17.91 1.22 -19.48
N GLY A 167 -17.57 2.30 -18.81
CA GLY A 167 -18.48 3.42 -18.58
C GLY A 167 -17.82 4.54 -17.80
N VAL A 168 -18.64 5.36 -17.16
CA VAL A 168 -18.18 6.48 -16.33
C VAL A 168 -18.81 6.36 -14.95
N MET A 169 -18.00 6.58 -13.93
CA MET A 169 -18.44 6.72 -12.54
C MET A 169 -18.45 8.21 -12.17
N SER A 170 -19.42 8.62 -11.37
CA SER A 170 -19.43 9.92 -10.72
C SER A 170 -19.86 9.72 -9.27
N ASP A 171 -19.00 10.17 -8.34
CA ASP A 171 -19.21 10.07 -6.90
C ASP A 171 -19.65 8.68 -6.44
N GLY A 172 -18.96 7.65 -6.98
CA GLY A 172 -19.18 6.24 -6.66
C GLY A 172 -20.33 5.57 -7.41
N GLU A 173 -21.13 6.29 -8.20
CA GLU A 173 -22.27 5.78 -8.94
C GLU A 173 -22.03 5.69 -10.46
N ARG A 174 -22.68 4.74 -11.13
CA ARG A 174 -22.66 4.63 -12.60
C ARG A 174 -23.49 5.76 -13.22
N CYS A 175 -22.96 6.40 -14.26
CA CYS A 175 -23.69 7.43 -15.00
C CYS A 175 -23.48 7.29 -16.52
N GLY A 176 -24.40 7.86 -17.32
CA GLY A 176 -24.34 7.82 -18.78
C GLY A 176 -24.52 6.43 -19.37
N GLU A 177 -23.87 6.17 -20.49
CA GLU A 177 -23.91 4.88 -21.16
C GLU A 177 -22.81 3.94 -20.64
N TRP A 178 -23.19 2.68 -20.40
CA TRP A 178 -22.31 1.60 -19.98
C TRP A 178 -22.39 0.45 -20.95
N LEU A 179 -21.25 -0.07 -21.33
CA LEU A 179 -21.13 -1.35 -22.01
C LEU A 179 -20.88 -2.42 -20.93
N GLU A 180 -21.63 -3.51 -20.97
CA GLU A 180 -21.47 -4.68 -20.10
C GLU A 180 -21.59 -5.93 -20.94
N ASP A 181 -20.48 -6.65 -21.17
CA ASP A 181 -20.29 -7.61 -22.26
C ASP A 181 -20.73 -6.99 -23.61
N ASP A 182 -21.75 -7.56 -24.23
CA ASP A 182 -22.29 -7.08 -25.51
C ASP A 182 -23.56 -6.19 -25.35
N ALA A 183 -23.92 -5.84 -24.11
CA ALA A 183 -25.14 -5.05 -23.81
C ALA A 183 -24.78 -3.60 -23.49
N THR A 184 -25.58 -2.66 -24.01
CA THR A 184 -25.52 -1.25 -23.62
C THR A 184 -26.60 -0.96 -22.59
N LEU A 185 -26.18 -0.42 -21.43
CA LEU A 185 -27.05 0.00 -20.35
C LEU A 185 -27.00 1.53 -20.24
N THR A 186 -28.12 2.17 -19.95
CA THR A 186 -28.22 3.62 -19.82
C THR A 186 -28.60 3.99 -18.39
N TYR A 187 -27.79 4.79 -17.75
CA TYR A 187 -28.00 5.36 -16.42
C TYR A 187 -28.34 6.84 -16.53
N ALA A 188 -28.58 7.49 -15.39
CA ALA A 188 -28.75 8.94 -15.35
C ALA A 188 -27.53 9.65 -16.00
N PRO A 189 -27.75 10.81 -16.65
CA PRO A 189 -26.63 11.57 -17.23
C PRO A 189 -25.55 11.87 -16.20
N CYS A 190 -24.28 11.79 -16.62
CA CYS A 190 -23.18 12.19 -15.74
C CYS A 190 -23.27 13.70 -15.44
N PRO A 191 -23.00 14.11 -14.19
CA PRO A 191 -22.84 15.51 -13.85
C PRO A 191 -21.78 16.19 -14.72
N SER A 192 -21.96 17.48 -15.00
CA SER A 192 -20.98 18.26 -15.77
C SER A 192 -19.64 18.32 -15.00
N GLY A 193 -18.57 17.72 -15.54
CA GLY A 193 -17.23 17.68 -14.93
C GLY A 193 -16.71 16.31 -14.55
N SER A 194 -17.47 15.24 -14.75
CA SER A 194 -17.04 13.84 -14.56
C SER A 194 -16.33 13.28 -15.81
N HIS A 195 -15.17 13.87 -16.17
CA HIS A 195 -14.35 13.44 -17.32
C HIS A 195 -12.93 13.09 -16.90
#